data_319747d7dfb3509a8b51f0b1d15e8bef
#
_entry.id   319747d7dfb3509a8b51f0b1d15e8bef
#
_cell.length_a   1.000
_cell.length_b   1.000
_cell.length_c   1.000
_cell.angle_alpha   90.00
_cell.angle_beta   90.00
_cell.angle_gamma   90.00
#
_symmetry.space_group_name_H-M   'P 1'
#
loop_
_entity.id
_entity.type
_entity.pdbx_description
1 polymer ?
#
loop_
_entity_poly.entity_id
_entity_poly.type
_entity_poly.pdbx_seq_one_letter_code
_entity_poly.pdbx_strand_id
1 'polypeptide(L)'
;ITIAGDANVTAKGGDYGAGIGGGNDGSGSNITIIDNAEVTAKGGDYGAGIGGGDSAPGGHITIAGDANVTAKGGDYGAGIGGGYDGAGSNIEITGSAEVTAKGGDYGAGIGGGKEGSGSDITISGNAEVNANGGTSGAGIGGGKEGTGSDITISDNAEVITAGGEYGAGIGGGDSGNGEITPNSDGLTTGFIAYYDSNANKGTTAPEKLRHNDGSGTHTHTGVTLKSSTAATCLNNATVTYLCSCGAEFTTELLGTAGHKLGEYTSNNDATCMADGTKTAHCTNPGC
;
A
#
# COMPACT_ATOMS: atom_id res chain seq x y z
N ILE A 1 5.56 -14.39 12.68
CA ILE A 1 4.17 -13.97 12.97
C ILE A 1 3.29 -14.47 11.84
N THR A 2 2.18 -15.13 12.18
CA THR A 2 1.18 -15.55 11.19
C THR A 2 -0.18 -14.96 11.55
N ILE A 3 -0.83 -14.29 10.60
CA ILE A 3 -2.19 -13.76 10.68
C ILE A 3 -2.96 -14.40 9.52
N ALA A 4 -4.02 -15.14 9.82
CA ALA A 4 -4.70 -15.99 8.84
C ALA A 4 -6.21 -16.13 9.14
N GLY A 5 -6.94 -16.70 8.21
CA GLY A 5 -8.40 -16.86 8.29
C GLY A 5 -9.10 -15.50 8.17
N ASP A 6 -10.20 -15.32 8.88
CA ASP A 6 -10.96 -14.07 8.96
C ASP A 6 -10.46 -13.15 10.11
N ALA A 7 -9.16 -13.18 10.42
CA ALA A 7 -8.59 -12.39 11.50
C ALA A 7 -8.68 -10.89 11.20
N ASN A 8 -9.18 -10.10 12.18
CA ASN A 8 -9.16 -8.63 12.10
C ASN A 8 -8.18 -8.09 13.13
N VAL A 9 -7.09 -7.46 12.66
CA VAL A 9 -5.98 -7.01 13.50
C VAL A 9 -5.73 -5.52 13.32
N THR A 10 -5.79 -4.77 14.41
CA THR A 10 -5.32 -3.39 14.46
C THR A 10 -4.13 -3.31 15.41
N ALA A 11 -2.98 -2.88 14.90
CA ALA A 11 -1.74 -2.82 15.66
C ALA A 11 -1.04 -1.46 15.54
N LYS A 12 -0.46 -1.01 16.64
CA LYS A 12 0.34 0.21 16.70
C LYS A 12 1.64 -0.04 17.48
N GLY A 13 2.77 0.32 16.87
CA GLY A 13 4.08 0.31 17.53
C GLY A 13 4.24 1.44 18.55
N GLY A 14 5.10 1.22 19.54
CA GLY A 14 5.69 2.31 20.32
C GLY A 14 6.76 3.03 19.49
N ASP A 15 7.32 4.14 19.97
CA ASP A 15 8.16 5.07 19.21
C ASP A 15 9.23 4.41 18.33
N TYR A 16 9.87 3.36 18.82
CA TYR A 16 10.94 2.60 18.12
C TYR A 16 10.46 1.28 17.50
N GLY A 17 9.18 0.94 17.62
CA GLY A 17 8.65 -0.36 17.21
C GLY A 17 7.82 -0.30 15.94
N ALA A 18 7.84 -1.41 15.20
CA ALA A 18 6.87 -1.65 14.14
C ALA A 18 5.46 -1.82 14.70
N GLY A 19 4.44 -1.56 13.89
CA GLY A 19 3.06 -1.89 14.23
C GLY A 19 2.90 -3.41 14.38
N ILE A 20 3.39 -4.16 13.40
CA ILE A 20 3.50 -5.61 13.43
C ILE A 20 4.95 -5.97 13.07
N GLY A 21 5.68 -6.57 13.99
CA GLY A 21 7.06 -7.01 13.74
C GLY A 21 8.04 -6.70 14.86
N GLY A 22 9.15 -6.03 14.53
CA GLY A 22 10.25 -5.77 15.46
C GLY A 22 10.02 -4.59 16.41
N GLY A 23 10.60 -4.66 17.60
CA GLY A 23 10.76 -3.53 18.52
C GLY A 23 12.05 -2.75 18.22
N ASN A 24 12.54 -1.97 19.18
CA ASN A 24 13.83 -1.28 19.08
C ASN A 24 14.96 -2.27 18.76
N ASP A 25 15.79 -1.99 17.75
CA ASP A 25 16.83 -2.89 17.21
C ASP A 25 16.31 -4.28 16.80
N GLY A 26 14.98 -4.44 16.72
CA GLY A 26 14.33 -5.71 16.42
C GLY A 26 13.93 -5.84 14.95
N SER A 27 14.44 -6.90 14.27
CA SER A 27 13.99 -7.21 12.91
C SER A 27 12.55 -7.70 12.87
N GLY A 28 11.80 -7.24 11.88
CA GLY A 28 10.48 -7.78 11.55
C GLY A 28 10.60 -8.80 10.43
N SER A 29 10.80 -10.07 10.77
CA SER A 29 10.97 -11.13 9.78
C SER A 29 9.98 -12.28 9.96
N ASN A 30 9.79 -13.05 8.86
CA ASN A 30 8.87 -14.18 8.84
C ASN A 30 7.44 -13.77 9.26
N ILE A 31 6.92 -12.73 8.62
CA ILE A 31 5.54 -12.26 8.80
C ILE A 31 4.71 -12.78 7.64
N THR A 32 3.64 -13.49 7.95
CA THR A 32 2.73 -14.07 6.97
C THR A 32 1.31 -13.58 7.26
N ILE A 33 0.67 -12.95 6.27
CA ILE A 33 -0.71 -12.47 6.34
C ILE A 33 -1.43 -13.09 5.16
N ILE A 34 -2.41 -13.96 5.42
CA ILE A 34 -3.04 -14.78 4.40
C ILE A 34 -4.55 -14.97 4.63
N ASP A 35 -5.16 -15.63 3.67
CA ASP A 35 -6.60 -15.90 3.63
C ASP A 35 -7.41 -14.59 3.53
N ASN A 36 -8.46 -14.39 4.34
CA ASN A 36 -9.30 -13.19 4.38
C ASN A 36 -8.89 -12.25 5.53
N ALA A 37 -7.63 -12.25 5.95
CA ALA A 37 -7.18 -11.43 7.06
C ALA A 37 -7.29 -9.93 6.77
N GLU A 38 -7.88 -9.17 7.69
CA GLU A 38 -7.96 -7.72 7.65
C GLU A 38 -6.96 -7.12 8.63
N VAL A 39 -5.98 -6.36 8.14
CA VAL A 39 -4.88 -5.85 8.95
C VAL A 39 -4.71 -4.34 8.80
N THR A 40 -4.76 -3.63 9.91
CA THR A 40 -4.34 -2.23 9.98
C THR A 40 -3.15 -2.10 10.92
N ALA A 41 -2.00 -1.71 10.38
CA ALA A 41 -0.76 -1.60 11.12
C ALA A 41 -0.14 -0.20 11.01
N LYS A 42 0.28 0.37 12.15
CA LYS A 42 0.97 1.66 12.19
C LYS A 42 2.24 1.54 13.01
N GLY A 43 3.39 1.89 12.42
CA GLY A 43 4.66 2.03 13.14
C GLY A 43 4.68 3.22 14.09
N GLY A 44 5.55 3.15 15.09
CA GLY A 44 6.02 4.32 15.82
C GLY A 44 7.01 5.12 14.98
N ASP A 45 7.50 6.24 15.46
CA ASP A 45 8.26 7.22 14.66
C ASP A 45 9.42 6.59 13.88
N TYR A 46 10.12 5.62 14.44
CA TYR A 46 11.26 4.93 13.83
C TYR A 46 10.91 3.55 13.23
N GLY A 47 9.71 3.04 13.45
CA GLY A 47 9.31 1.70 13.05
C GLY A 47 8.53 1.65 11.73
N ALA A 48 8.59 0.50 11.06
CA ALA A 48 7.72 0.19 9.95
C ALA A 48 6.26 0.00 10.39
N GLY A 49 5.30 0.15 9.47
CA GLY A 49 3.94 -0.31 9.73
C GLY A 49 3.92 -1.82 9.98
N ILE A 50 4.49 -2.58 9.04
CA ILE A 50 4.71 -4.02 9.14
C ILE A 50 6.18 -4.29 8.81
N GLY A 51 6.95 -4.87 9.75
CA GLY A 51 8.35 -5.22 9.52
C GLY A 51 9.29 -4.81 10.64
N GLY A 52 10.38 -4.12 10.31
CA GLY A 52 11.44 -3.74 11.26
C GLY A 52 11.06 -2.60 12.20
N GLY A 53 11.60 -2.64 13.42
CA GLY A 53 11.66 -1.49 14.34
C GLY A 53 12.83 -0.57 14.00
N ASP A 54 13.21 0.30 14.92
CA ASP A 54 14.38 1.18 14.79
C ASP A 54 15.64 0.39 14.47
N SER A 55 16.46 0.90 13.55
CA SER A 55 17.73 0.35 13.10
C SER A 55 17.67 -1.11 12.63
N ALA A 56 16.50 -1.58 12.19
CA ALA A 56 16.30 -3.00 11.92
C ALA A 56 15.57 -3.27 10.60
N PRO A 57 15.97 -4.33 9.87
CA PRO A 57 15.32 -4.70 8.62
C PRO A 57 13.94 -5.32 8.83
N GLY A 58 13.09 -5.14 7.83
CA GLY A 58 11.88 -5.93 7.63
C GLY A 58 12.06 -6.84 6.43
N GLY A 59 11.91 -8.14 6.62
CA GLY A 59 12.11 -9.08 5.53
C GLY A 59 11.36 -10.40 5.69
N HIS A 60 11.29 -11.17 4.60
CA HIS A 60 10.48 -12.39 4.55
C HIS A 60 9.03 -12.10 4.99
N ILE A 61 8.42 -11.10 4.32
CA ILE A 61 7.03 -10.71 4.55
C ILE A 61 6.20 -11.24 3.38
N THR A 62 5.23 -12.09 3.68
CA THR A 62 4.30 -12.65 2.68
C THR A 62 2.90 -12.16 2.97
N ILE A 63 2.26 -11.55 1.97
CA ILE A 63 0.85 -11.15 2.00
C ILE A 63 0.16 -11.85 0.83
N ALA A 64 -0.84 -12.69 1.11
CA ALA A 64 -1.43 -13.53 0.08
C ALA A 64 -2.90 -13.88 0.37
N GLY A 65 -3.53 -14.61 -0.54
CA GLY A 65 -4.96 -14.92 -0.46
C GLY A 65 -5.80 -13.70 -0.82
N ASP A 66 -6.87 -13.46 -0.10
CA ASP A 66 -7.76 -12.30 -0.22
C ASP A 66 -7.52 -11.31 0.96
N ALA A 67 -6.28 -11.27 1.48
CA ALA A 67 -5.92 -10.43 2.61
C ALA A 67 -6.02 -8.93 2.28
N ASN A 68 -6.65 -8.16 3.19
CA ASN A 68 -6.74 -6.69 3.08
C ASN A 68 -5.81 -6.04 4.10
N VAL A 69 -4.78 -5.33 3.62
CA VAL A 69 -3.72 -4.80 4.46
C VAL A 69 -3.56 -3.30 4.28
N THR A 70 -3.71 -2.56 5.37
CA THR A 70 -3.33 -1.15 5.46
C THR A 70 -2.14 -0.99 6.39
N ALA A 71 -1.00 -0.57 5.84
CA ALA A 71 0.24 -0.40 6.59
C ALA A 71 0.78 1.03 6.47
N LYS A 72 1.08 1.65 7.61
CA LYS A 72 1.67 2.99 7.65
C LYS A 72 2.94 2.98 8.50
N GLY A 73 4.06 3.39 7.92
CA GLY A 73 5.29 3.65 8.66
C GLY A 73 5.20 4.86 9.58
N GLY A 74 6.05 4.92 10.58
CA GLY A 74 6.38 6.14 11.29
C GLY A 74 7.26 7.05 10.44
N ASP A 75 7.64 8.22 10.94
CA ASP A 75 8.32 9.25 10.13
C ASP A 75 9.55 8.73 9.38
N TYR A 76 10.27 7.80 9.97
CA TYR A 76 11.48 7.19 9.41
C TYR A 76 11.29 5.79 8.83
N GLY A 77 10.15 5.14 9.08
CA GLY A 77 9.89 3.75 8.71
C GLY A 77 9.16 3.60 7.37
N ALA A 78 9.32 2.44 6.76
CA ALA A 78 8.50 2.02 5.61
C ALA A 78 7.06 1.70 6.02
N GLY A 79 6.12 1.76 5.08
CA GLY A 79 4.79 1.18 5.29
C GLY A 79 4.90 -0.32 5.55
N ILE A 80 5.55 -1.04 4.64
CA ILE A 80 5.88 -2.46 4.77
C ILE A 80 7.37 -2.62 4.49
N GLY A 81 8.14 -3.14 5.44
CA GLY A 81 9.57 -3.40 5.28
C GLY A 81 10.43 -2.89 6.44
N GLY A 82 11.45 -2.08 6.17
CA GLY A 82 12.41 -1.63 7.17
C GLY A 82 11.92 -0.49 8.07
N GLY A 83 12.39 -0.44 9.31
CA GLY A 83 12.36 0.76 10.14
C GLY A 83 13.50 1.73 9.77
N TYR A 84 13.79 2.72 10.57
CA TYR A 84 14.95 3.61 10.41
C TYR A 84 16.24 2.79 10.17
N ASP A 85 17.08 3.18 9.23
CA ASP A 85 18.26 2.44 8.77
C ASP A 85 18.00 0.98 8.32
N GLY A 86 16.74 0.55 8.32
CA GLY A 86 16.37 -0.83 8.02
C GLY A 86 16.05 -1.04 6.53
N ALA A 87 16.66 -2.07 5.94
CA ALA A 87 16.29 -2.52 4.61
C ALA A 87 14.93 -3.26 4.62
N GLY A 88 14.18 -3.17 3.54
CA GLY A 88 13.02 -4.01 3.28
C GLY A 88 13.35 -5.00 2.16
N SER A 89 13.37 -6.29 2.44
CA SER A 89 13.75 -7.29 1.45
C SER A 89 12.94 -8.58 1.56
N ASN A 90 12.90 -9.35 0.46
CA ASN A 90 12.13 -10.58 0.40
C ASN A 90 10.65 -10.33 0.80
N ILE A 91 10.02 -9.37 0.13
CA ILE A 91 8.60 -9.03 0.33
C ILE A 91 7.82 -9.61 -0.84
N GLU A 92 6.84 -10.47 -0.53
CA GLU A 92 5.99 -11.11 -1.51
C GLU A 92 4.53 -10.71 -1.27
N ILE A 93 3.88 -10.18 -2.31
CA ILE A 93 2.45 -9.84 -2.32
C ILE A 93 1.82 -10.58 -3.50
N THR A 94 0.88 -11.48 -3.23
CA THR A 94 0.32 -12.37 -4.26
C THR A 94 -1.13 -12.77 -3.97
N GLY A 95 -1.71 -13.60 -4.82
CA GLY A 95 -3.12 -13.98 -4.70
C GLY A 95 -4.03 -12.86 -5.19
N SER A 96 -5.08 -12.55 -4.47
CA SER A 96 -5.97 -11.40 -4.65
C SER A 96 -5.81 -10.40 -3.48
N ALA A 97 -4.62 -10.29 -2.92
CA ALA A 97 -4.36 -9.41 -1.79
C ALA A 97 -4.52 -7.94 -2.15
N GLU A 98 -5.25 -7.21 -1.31
CA GLU A 98 -5.42 -5.75 -1.39
C GLU A 98 -4.48 -5.07 -0.41
N VAL A 99 -3.52 -4.29 -0.89
CA VAL A 99 -2.50 -3.68 -0.03
C VAL A 99 -2.42 -2.18 -0.22
N THR A 100 -2.65 -1.44 0.86
CA THR A 100 -2.32 -0.01 0.94
C THR A 100 -1.12 0.19 1.86
N ALA A 101 0.00 0.59 1.29
CA ALA A 101 1.23 0.84 2.02
C ALA A 101 1.67 2.29 1.90
N LYS A 102 1.90 2.94 3.04
CA LYS A 102 2.37 4.32 3.08
C LYS A 102 3.62 4.45 3.95
N GLY A 103 4.71 4.93 3.37
CA GLY A 103 5.91 5.30 4.12
C GLY A 103 5.69 6.53 5.00
N GLY A 104 6.51 6.67 6.02
CA GLY A 104 6.70 7.93 6.72
C GLY A 104 7.49 8.93 5.88
N ASP A 105 7.77 10.12 6.38
CA ASP A 105 8.38 11.22 5.59
C ASP A 105 9.67 10.80 4.87
N TYR A 106 10.43 9.89 5.45
CA TYR A 106 11.70 9.39 4.91
C TYR A 106 11.65 7.94 4.42
N GLY A 107 10.56 7.23 4.65
CA GLY A 107 10.43 5.80 4.32
C GLY A 107 9.74 5.53 2.98
N ALA A 108 10.01 4.37 2.42
CA ALA A 108 9.28 3.85 1.27
C ALA A 108 7.86 3.42 1.62
N GLY A 109 6.95 3.38 0.66
CA GLY A 109 5.66 2.71 0.83
C GLY A 109 5.88 1.22 1.13
N ILE A 110 6.60 0.54 0.24
CA ILE A 110 7.05 -0.86 0.40
C ILE A 110 8.56 -0.89 0.17
N GLY A 111 9.32 -1.36 1.16
CA GLY A 111 10.77 -1.50 1.06
C GLY A 111 11.54 -0.92 2.25
N GLY A 112 12.51 -0.04 2.00
CA GLY A 112 13.38 0.50 3.05
C GLY A 112 12.77 1.64 3.86
N GLY A 113 13.16 1.76 5.13
CA GLY A 113 13.03 2.98 5.90
C GLY A 113 14.08 4.01 5.50
N LYS A 114 14.24 5.10 6.24
CA LYS A 114 15.31 6.08 5.98
C LYS A 114 16.65 5.35 5.96
N GLU A 115 17.50 5.67 4.97
CA GLU A 115 18.80 5.02 4.70
C GLU A 115 18.70 3.52 4.30
N GLY A 116 17.51 2.91 4.40
CA GLY A 116 17.26 1.52 4.04
C GLY A 116 16.94 1.34 2.54
N SER A 117 17.53 0.32 1.95
CA SER A 117 17.20 -0.09 0.57
C SER A 117 16.00 -1.03 0.54
N GLY A 118 15.29 -1.05 -0.60
CA GLY A 118 14.26 -2.03 -0.89
C GLY A 118 14.72 -2.98 -2.00
N SER A 119 14.72 -4.28 -1.74
CA SER A 119 15.14 -5.27 -2.73
C SER A 119 14.33 -6.57 -2.64
N ASP A 120 14.41 -7.38 -3.69
CA ASP A 120 13.73 -8.68 -3.74
C ASP A 120 12.23 -8.56 -3.41
N ILE A 121 11.57 -7.61 -4.07
CA ILE A 121 10.12 -7.35 -3.87
C ILE A 121 9.37 -7.95 -5.05
N THR A 122 8.44 -8.85 -4.77
CA THR A 122 7.61 -9.51 -5.78
C THR A 122 6.14 -9.20 -5.55
N ILE A 123 5.47 -8.71 -6.59
CA ILE A 123 4.03 -8.49 -6.61
C ILE A 123 3.46 -9.27 -7.80
N SER A 124 2.52 -10.19 -7.54
CA SER A 124 2.03 -11.11 -8.58
C SER A 124 0.59 -11.58 -8.33
N GLY A 125 0.12 -12.47 -9.18
CA GLY A 125 -1.26 -12.97 -9.12
C GLY A 125 -2.26 -11.89 -9.56
N ASN A 126 -3.33 -11.72 -8.80
CA ASN A 126 -4.33 -10.67 -8.98
C ASN A 126 -4.20 -9.59 -7.88
N ALA A 127 -3.01 -9.40 -7.33
CA ALA A 127 -2.80 -8.48 -6.22
C ALA A 127 -3.04 -7.02 -6.64
N GLU A 128 -3.76 -6.27 -5.79
CA GLU A 128 -4.00 -4.84 -5.95
C GLU A 128 -3.16 -4.07 -4.92
N VAL A 129 -2.20 -3.27 -5.39
CA VAL A 129 -1.24 -2.60 -4.52
C VAL A 129 -1.25 -1.09 -4.73
N ASN A 130 -1.45 -0.35 -3.65
CA ASN A 130 -1.31 1.10 -3.60
C ASN A 130 -0.14 1.47 -2.69
N ALA A 131 1.01 1.76 -3.27
CA ALA A 131 2.24 2.03 -2.56
C ALA A 131 2.65 3.51 -2.67
N ASN A 132 2.73 4.21 -1.55
CA ASN A 132 3.09 5.61 -1.51
C ASN A 132 4.31 5.83 -0.62
N GLY A 133 5.36 6.38 -1.17
CA GLY A 133 6.50 6.87 -0.38
C GLY A 133 6.14 8.09 0.45
N GLY A 134 6.93 8.36 1.47
CA GLY A 134 6.95 9.65 2.14
C GLY A 134 7.67 10.71 1.30
N THR A 135 7.84 11.91 1.80
CA THR A 135 8.43 13.06 1.08
C THR A 135 9.74 12.71 0.38
N SER A 136 10.59 11.93 1.03
CA SER A 136 11.90 11.52 0.51
C SER A 136 11.99 10.03 0.17
N GLY A 137 10.92 9.27 0.28
CA GLY A 137 10.90 7.82 0.04
C GLY A 137 10.32 7.43 -1.31
N ALA A 138 10.72 6.29 -1.84
CA ALA A 138 10.10 5.69 -3.01
C ALA A 138 8.70 5.13 -2.70
N GLY A 139 7.85 5.01 -3.71
CA GLY A 139 6.62 4.24 -3.58
C GLY A 139 6.93 2.78 -3.27
N ILE A 140 7.77 2.15 -4.11
CA ILE A 140 8.31 0.80 -3.90
C ILE A 140 9.82 0.86 -4.08
N GLY A 141 10.58 0.46 -3.07
CA GLY A 141 12.05 0.44 -3.10
C GLY A 141 12.72 1.10 -1.90
N GLY A 142 13.62 2.04 -2.10
CA GLY A 142 14.39 2.66 -1.02
C GLY A 142 13.67 3.79 -0.30
N GLY A 143 13.96 3.98 0.99
CA GLY A 143 13.70 5.24 1.68
C GLY A 143 14.72 6.31 1.29
N LYS A 144 14.75 7.43 2.01
CA LYS A 144 15.76 8.47 1.80
C LYS A 144 17.16 7.85 1.87
N GLU A 145 18.02 8.18 0.90
CA GLU A 145 19.38 7.62 0.74
C GLU A 145 19.42 6.11 0.43
N GLY A 146 18.27 5.43 0.42
CA GLY A 146 18.15 4.02 0.08
C GLY A 146 17.93 3.79 -1.43
N THR A 147 18.38 2.66 -1.92
CA THR A 147 18.20 2.25 -3.32
C THR A 147 17.04 1.26 -3.47
N GLY A 148 16.46 1.18 -4.67
CA GLY A 148 15.55 0.11 -5.06
C GLY A 148 16.23 -0.83 -6.05
N SER A 149 16.06 -2.14 -5.89
CA SER A 149 16.56 -3.16 -6.84
C SER A 149 15.70 -4.42 -6.81
N ASP A 150 15.85 -5.26 -7.80
CA ASP A 150 15.26 -6.59 -7.87
C ASP A 150 13.74 -6.61 -7.56
N ILE A 151 13.02 -5.68 -8.20
CA ILE A 151 11.57 -5.55 -8.06
C ILE A 151 10.91 -6.24 -9.26
N THR A 152 10.03 -7.19 -8.99
CA THR A 152 9.28 -7.95 -9.98
C THR A 152 7.78 -7.72 -9.81
N ILE A 153 7.09 -7.39 -10.90
CA ILE A 153 5.64 -7.23 -10.94
C ILE A 153 5.13 -8.03 -12.14
N SER A 154 4.26 -9.01 -11.90
CA SER A 154 3.85 -9.97 -12.93
C SER A 154 2.36 -10.34 -12.87
N ASP A 155 1.97 -11.20 -13.75
CA ASP A 155 0.62 -11.74 -13.89
C ASP A 155 -0.44 -10.67 -14.14
N ASN A 156 -1.48 -10.62 -13.33
CA ASN A 156 -2.57 -9.65 -13.40
C ASN A 156 -2.45 -8.57 -12.30
N ALA A 157 -1.27 -8.43 -11.70
CA ALA A 157 -1.09 -7.48 -10.61
C ALA A 157 -1.37 -6.03 -11.05
N GLU A 158 -2.16 -5.32 -10.26
CA GLU A 158 -2.49 -3.91 -10.46
C GLU A 158 -1.75 -3.07 -9.42
N VAL A 159 -0.76 -2.30 -9.87
CA VAL A 159 0.09 -1.51 -8.99
C VAL A 159 -0.08 -0.03 -9.24
N ILE A 160 -0.51 0.68 -8.23
CA ILE A 160 -0.55 2.13 -8.20
C ILE A 160 0.57 2.60 -7.27
N THR A 161 1.50 3.37 -7.81
CA THR A 161 2.65 3.82 -7.02
C THR A 161 2.90 5.31 -7.17
N ALA A 162 3.35 5.93 -6.10
CA ALA A 162 3.86 7.29 -6.10
C ALA A 162 5.08 7.37 -5.17
N GLY A 163 6.16 7.90 -5.65
CA GLY A 163 7.25 8.38 -4.79
C GLY A 163 6.83 9.65 -4.06
N GLY A 164 7.61 10.05 -3.06
CA GLY A 164 7.51 11.37 -2.49
C GLY A 164 8.04 12.47 -3.43
N GLU A 165 8.11 13.70 -2.96
CA GLU A 165 8.60 14.84 -3.75
C GLU A 165 10.01 14.59 -4.33
N TYR A 166 10.84 13.84 -3.60
CA TYR A 166 12.22 13.52 -3.97
C TYR A 166 12.46 12.02 -4.22
N GLY A 167 11.43 11.19 -4.16
CA GLY A 167 11.51 9.74 -4.32
C GLY A 167 10.93 9.25 -5.63
N ALA A 168 11.43 8.13 -6.12
CA ALA A 168 10.91 7.48 -7.32
C ALA A 168 9.56 6.79 -7.06
N GLY A 169 8.72 6.63 -8.07
CA GLY A 169 7.56 5.73 -7.98
C GLY A 169 8.02 4.31 -7.65
N ILE A 170 8.97 3.78 -8.44
CA ILE A 170 9.68 2.53 -8.16
C ILE A 170 11.18 2.79 -8.30
N GLY A 171 11.96 2.50 -7.27
CA GLY A 171 13.40 2.75 -7.27
C GLY A 171 13.93 3.28 -5.94
N GLY A 172 14.84 4.25 -6.00
CA GLY A 172 15.41 4.86 -4.81
C GLY A 172 14.58 6.03 -4.27
N GLY A 173 14.78 6.35 -3.00
CA GLY A 173 14.34 7.60 -2.43
C GLY A 173 15.27 8.78 -2.78
N ASP A 174 15.13 9.90 -2.09
CA ASP A 174 16.01 11.05 -2.19
C ASP A 174 17.47 10.63 -1.98
N SER A 175 18.34 11.01 -2.90
CA SER A 175 19.74 10.62 -2.94
C SER A 175 20.01 9.11 -3.14
N GLY A 176 19.00 8.32 -3.48
CA GLY A 176 19.12 6.92 -3.91
C GLY A 176 19.44 6.78 -5.39
N ASN A 177 19.12 5.61 -5.97
CA ASN A 177 19.42 5.31 -7.39
C ASN A 177 18.42 5.88 -8.42
N GLY A 178 17.46 6.71 -7.97
CA GLY A 178 16.41 7.25 -8.83
C GLY A 178 15.38 6.20 -9.27
N GLU A 179 14.65 6.50 -10.33
CA GLU A 179 13.63 5.57 -10.85
C GLU A 179 14.28 4.39 -11.58
N ILE A 180 13.79 3.20 -11.32
CA ILE A 180 14.16 1.98 -12.05
C ILE A 180 12.95 1.42 -12.79
N THR A 181 13.23 0.61 -13.80
CA THR A 181 12.21 -0.22 -14.46
C THR A 181 12.13 -1.56 -13.74
N PRO A 182 11.01 -1.93 -13.13
CA PRO A 182 10.86 -3.25 -12.51
C PRO A 182 10.87 -4.35 -13.59
N ASN A 183 11.25 -5.57 -13.21
CA ASN A 183 11.02 -6.72 -14.04
C ASN A 183 9.50 -6.96 -14.13
N SER A 184 8.93 -6.73 -15.28
CA SER A 184 7.49 -6.85 -15.54
C SER A 184 7.19 -7.61 -16.82
N ASP A 185 8.14 -8.38 -17.33
CA ASP A 185 7.98 -9.19 -18.53
C ASP A 185 6.89 -10.27 -18.38
N GLY A 186 6.57 -10.64 -17.13
CA GLY A 186 5.49 -11.56 -16.78
C GLY A 186 4.11 -10.91 -16.64
N LEU A 187 3.94 -9.57 -16.81
CA LEU A 187 2.62 -8.96 -16.80
C LEU A 187 1.76 -9.50 -17.94
N THR A 188 0.53 -9.89 -17.62
CA THR A 188 -0.47 -10.38 -18.58
C THR A 188 -1.57 -9.35 -18.81
N THR A 189 -2.47 -9.17 -17.88
CA THR A 189 -3.55 -8.16 -17.93
C THR A 189 -3.40 -7.06 -16.88
N GLY A 190 -2.42 -7.20 -15.97
CA GLY A 190 -2.12 -6.21 -14.95
C GLY A 190 -1.42 -4.96 -15.49
N PHE A 191 -1.24 -3.98 -14.63
CA PHE A 191 -0.57 -2.72 -14.98
C PHE A 191 0.16 -2.09 -13.81
N ILE A 192 1.05 -1.15 -14.11
CA ILE A 192 1.73 -0.30 -13.13
C ILE A 192 1.43 1.14 -13.48
N ALA A 193 0.72 1.86 -12.60
CA ALA A 193 0.42 3.27 -12.76
C ALA A 193 1.31 4.12 -11.85
N TYR A 194 2.08 5.01 -12.44
CA TYR A 194 3.00 5.91 -11.75
C TYR A 194 2.36 7.28 -11.59
N TYR A 195 2.27 7.75 -10.38
CA TYR A 195 1.70 9.05 -10.05
C TYR A 195 2.74 10.02 -9.49
N ASP A 196 2.52 11.31 -9.75
CA ASP A 196 3.18 12.36 -8.98
C ASP A 196 2.78 12.29 -7.49
N SER A 197 3.67 12.69 -6.61
CA SER A 197 3.49 12.66 -5.16
C SER A 197 2.24 13.40 -4.65
N ASN A 198 1.82 14.43 -5.37
CA ASN A 198 0.68 15.28 -5.03
C ASN A 198 -0.59 14.95 -5.82
N ALA A 199 -0.54 13.92 -6.68
CA ALA A 199 -1.68 13.59 -7.53
C ALA A 199 -2.88 13.08 -6.73
N ASN A 200 -4.06 13.60 -7.04
CA ASN A 200 -5.31 13.02 -6.59
C ASN A 200 -5.70 11.88 -7.55
N LYS A 201 -5.41 10.65 -7.15
CA LYS A 201 -5.59 9.44 -7.97
C LYS A 201 -7.02 9.22 -8.47
N GLY A 202 -8.03 9.81 -7.82
CA GLY A 202 -9.43 9.75 -8.26
C GLY A 202 -9.80 10.73 -9.38
N THR A 203 -8.99 11.78 -9.61
CA THR A 203 -9.28 12.86 -10.56
C THR A 203 -8.13 13.19 -11.50
N THR A 204 -6.94 12.69 -11.21
CA THR A 204 -5.73 12.93 -12.01
C THR A 204 -5.29 11.62 -12.65
N ALA A 205 -4.93 11.63 -13.92
CA ALA A 205 -4.35 10.48 -14.59
C ALA A 205 -2.90 10.25 -14.13
N PRO A 206 -2.39 9.01 -14.14
CA PRO A 206 -0.98 8.74 -13.88
C PRO A 206 -0.10 9.38 -14.94
N GLU A 207 1.12 9.76 -14.58
CA GLU A 207 2.11 10.28 -15.52
C GLU A 207 2.53 9.24 -16.54
N LYS A 208 2.65 8.01 -16.09
CA LYS A 208 3.04 6.85 -16.90
C LYS A 208 2.20 5.64 -16.52
N LEU A 209 1.94 4.79 -17.51
CA LEU A 209 1.30 3.50 -17.34
C LEU A 209 2.17 2.43 -18.03
N ARG A 210 2.54 1.39 -17.29
CA ARG A 210 3.26 0.25 -17.82
C ARG A 210 2.34 -0.96 -17.85
N HIS A 211 2.22 -1.59 -19.02
CA HIS A 211 1.37 -2.75 -19.23
C HIS A 211 1.85 -3.57 -20.43
N ASN A 212 1.33 -4.78 -20.61
CA ASN A 212 1.52 -5.57 -21.79
C ASN A 212 0.50 -5.15 -22.87
N ASP A 213 0.98 -4.72 -24.03
CA ASP A 213 0.15 -4.28 -25.16
C ASP A 213 -0.01 -5.35 -26.26
N GLY A 214 0.38 -6.59 -25.97
CA GLY A 214 0.36 -7.72 -26.90
C GLY A 214 1.67 -7.91 -27.70
N SER A 215 2.57 -6.93 -27.67
CA SER A 215 3.93 -7.03 -28.22
C SER A 215 5.01 -7.17 -27.15
N GLY A 216 4.60 -7.13 -25.89
CA GLY A 216 5.42 -7.18 -24.69
C GLY A 216 5.02 -6.08 -23.70
N THR A 217 5.76 -5.98 -22.62
CA THR A 217 5.47 -4.99 -21.58
C THR A 217 6.17 -3.67 -21.86
N HIS A 218 5.40 -2.62 -22.04
CA HIS A 218 5.86 -1.28 -22.39
C HIS A 218 5.39 -0.22 -21.39
N THR A 219 6.12 0.90 -21.35
CA THR A 219 5.72 2.08 -20.58
C THR A 219 5.22 3.15 -21.52
N HIS A 220 4.02 3.63 -21.28
CA HIS A 220 3.37 4.68 -22.04
C HIS A 220 3.21 5.96 -21.21
N THR A 221 3.37 7.09 -21.88
CA THR A 221 3.06 8.43 -21.37
C THR A 221 1.81 8.96 -22.06
N GLY A 222 1.27 10.10 -21.62
CA GLY A 222 0.04 10.64 -22.24
C GLY A 222 -1.21 9.85 -21.86
N VAL A 223 -1.21 9.27 -20.69
CA VAL A 223 -2.37 8.60 -20.09
C VAL A 223 -3.42 9.64 -19.72
N THR A 224 -4.69 9.34 -19.96
CA THR A 224 -5.79 10.23 -19.59
C THR A 224 -6.78 9.53 -18.67
N LEU A 225 -7.40 10.27 -17.78
CA LEU A 225 -8.52 9.79 -16.98
C LEU A 225 -9.77 9.73 -17.88
N LYS A 226 -10.29 8.54 -18.10
CA LYS A 226 -11.51 8.34 -18.89
C LYS A 226 -12.77 8.53 -18.07
N SER A 227 -12.82 7.92 -16.89
CA SER A 227 -13.94 8.01 -15.97
C SER A 227 -13.51 7.68 -14.53
N SER A 228 -14.29 8.14 -13.57
CA SER A 228 -14.13 7.74 -12.17
C SER A 228 -15.49 7.68 -11.49
N THR A 229 -15.60 6.80 -10.50
CA THR A 229 -16.75 6.75 -9.57
C THR A 229 -16.25 7.09 -8.17
N ALA A 230 -17.09 7.77 -7.40
CA ALA A 230 -16.74 8.04 -6.00
C ALA A 230 -16.86 6.77 -5.14
N ALA A 231 -16.02 6.66 -4.12
CA ALA A 231 -16.18 5.64 -3.10
C ALA A 231 -17.50 5.82 -2.35
N THR A 232 -18.13 4.71 -2.01
CA THR A 232 -19.30 4.66 -1.13
C THR A 232 -18.94 4.00 0.19
N CYS A 233 -19.90 3.81 1.08
CA CYS A 233 -19.67 3.08 2.32
C CYS A 233 -19.32 1.60 2.12
N LEU A 234 -19.72 1.04 0.99
CA LEU A 234 -19.60 -0.39 0.71
C LEU A 234 -18.65 -0.71 -0.44
N ASN A 235 -18.39 0.27 -1.31
CA ASN A 235 -17.56 0.06 -2.50
C ASN A 235 -16.45 1.10 -2.58
N ASN A 236 -15.29 0.66 -2.99
CA ASN A 236 -14.17 1.53 -3.32
C ASN A 236 -14.51 2.47 -4.50
N ALA A 237 -13.80 3.58 -4.61
CA ALA A 237 -13.85 4.38 -5.83
C ALA A 237 -13.22 3.58 -6.98
N THR A 238 -13.78 3.68 -8.17
CA THR A 238 -13.16 3.11 -9.37
C THR A 238 -12.64 4.21 -10.29
N VAL A 239 -11.55 3.95 -10.96
CA VAL A 239 -10.98 4.83 -11.97
C VAL A 239 -10.68 4.04 -13.23
N THR A 240 -10.97 4.62 -14.38
CA THR A 240 -10.62 4.05 -15.69
C THR A 240 -9.67 5.00 -16.39
N TYR A 241 -8.50 4.48 -16.80
CA TYR A 241 -7.50 5.18 -17.57
C TYR A 241 -7.59 4.79 -19.04
N LEU A 242 -7.33 5.73 -19.91
CA LEU A 242 -7.11 5.51 -21.34
C LEU A 242 -5.63 5.74 -21.63
N CYS A 243 -4.96 4.68 -22.07
CA CYS A 243 -3.57 4.75 -22.50
C CYS A 243 -3.46 5.39 -23.87
N SER A 244 -2.34 6.03 -24.17
CA SER A 244 -2.02 6.57 -25.51
C SER A 244 -2.01 5.50 -26.61
N CYS A 245 -1.84 4.24 -26.27
CA CYS A 245 -1.97 3.09 -27.19
C CYS A 245 -3.42 2.66 -27.48
N GLY A 246 -4.41 3.25 -26.78
CA GLY A 246 -5.82 2.94 -26.91
C GLY A 246 -6.36 1.88 -25.94
N ALA A 247 -5.50 1.27 -25.13
CA ALA A 247 -5.93 0.33 -24.10
C ALA A 247 -6.60 1.06 -22.93
N GLU A 248 -7.59 0.40 -22.32
CA GLU A 248 -8.32 0.91 -21.16
C GLU A 248 -8.03 0.03 -19.94
N PHE A 249 -7.79 0.67 -18.79
CA PHE A 249 -7.50 0.03 -17.53
C PHE A 249 -8.42 0.58 -16.47
N THR A 250 -9.09 -0.30 -15.74
CA THR A 250 -9.96 0.07 -14.62
C THR A 250 -9.41 -0.58 -13.37
N THR A 251 -9.24 0.21 -12.33
CA THR A 251 -8.82 -0.28 -11.01
C THR A 251 -9.65 0.36 -9.92
N GLU A 252 -9.62 -0.23 -8.74
CA GLU A 252 -10.19 0.34 -7.53
C GLU A 252 -9.16 1.24 -6.81
N LEU A 253 -9.61 2.36 -6.33
CA LEU A 253 -8.82 3.15 -5.38
C LEU A 253 -9.16 2.63 -3.99
N LEU A 254 -8.27 1.81 -3.44
CA LEU A 254 -8.46 1.17 -2.15
C LEU A 254 -8.81 2.18 -1.05
N GLY A 255 -9.82 1.86 -0.30
CA GLY A 255 -10.36 2.68 0.78
C GLY A 255 -11.80 3.13 0.48
N THR A 256 -12.75 2.43 1.05
CA THR A 256 -14.15 2.87 1.05
C THR A 256 -14.30 4.19 1.79
N ALA A 257 -15.33 4.96 1.50
CA ALA A 257 -15.64 6.20 2.24
C ALA A 257 -15.93 5.93 3.74
N GLY A 258 -16.12 4.65 4.10
CA GLY A 258 -16.53 4.24 5.44
C GLY A 258 -17.92 4.76 5.81
N HIS A 259 -18.42 4.35 6.95
CA HIS A 259 -19.69 4.85 7.46
C HIS A 259 -19.49 6.14 8.26
N LYS A 260 -20.03 7.24 7.77
CA LYS A 260 -20.16 8.46 8.56
C LYS A 260 -21.54 8.44 9.23
N LEU A 261 -21.59 8.00 10.47
CA LEU A 261 -22.83 7.92 11.22
C LEU A 261 -23.35 9.33 11.55
N GLY A 262 -24.63 9.55 11.33
CA GLY A 262 -25.35 10.73 11.77
C GLY A 262 -25.60 10.70 13.28
N GLU A 263 -26.52 11.55 13.75
CA GLU A 263 -26.89 11.56 15.17
C GLU A 263 -27.56 10.25 15.58
N TYR A 264 -27.24 9.78 16.78
CA TYR A 264 -27.84 8.60 17.35
C TYR A 264 -29.24 8.91 17.89
N THR A 265 -30.23 8.14 17.43
CA THR A 265 -31.60 8.20 17.93
C THR A 265 -31.85 7.03 18.87
N SER A 266 -32.36 7.31 20.08
CA SER A 266 -32.76 6.26 21.00
C SER A 266 -33.94 5.45 20.43
N ASN A 267 -33.84 4.14 20.51
CA ASN A 267 -34.93 3.23 20.08
C ASN A 267 -36.02 3.10 21.14
N ASN A 268 -35.85 3.73 22.34
CA ASN A 268 -36.78 3.69 23.46
C ASN A 268 -37.13 2.27 23.93
N ASP A 269 -36.19 1.35 23.82
CA ASP A 269 -36.33 -0.06 24.15
C ASP A 269 -35.67 -0.45 25.50
N ALA A 270 -35.19 0.55 26.27
CA ALA A 270 -34.66 0.33 27.59
C ALA A 270 -35.76 -0.18 28.56
N THR A 271 -35.39 -1.13 29.42
CA THR A 271 -36.24 -1.65 30.47
C THR A 271 -35.55 -1.55 31.84
N CYS A 272 -36.26 -1.82 32.94
CA CYS A 272 -35.63 -1.84 34.27
C CYS A 272 -34.55 -2.94 34.42
N MET A 273 -34.48 -3.88 33.47
CA MET A 273 -33.60 -5.07 33.51
C MET A 273 -32.60 -5.11 32.38
N ALA A 274 -32.70 -4.20 31.40
CA ALA A 274 -31.83 -4.18 30.22
C ALA A 274 -31.61 -2.74 29.71
N ASP A 275 -30.37 -2.46 29.30
CA ASP A 275 -29.99 -1.20 28.63
C ASP A 275 -30.72 -1.07 27.28
N GLY A 276 -31.06 0.14 26.92
CA GLY A 276 -31.67 0.46 25.64
C GLY A 276 -30.65 0.53 24.51
N THR A 277 -31.12 0.45 23.28
CA THR A 277 -30.30 0.56 22.06
C THR A 277 -30.46 1.93 21.40
N LYS A 278 -29.51 2.27 20.52
CA LYS A 278 -29.54 3.49 19.69
C LYS A 278 -29.26 3.12 18.24
N THR A 279 -29.93 3.79 17.35
CA THR A 279 -29.70 3.65 15.90
C THR A 279 -29.12 4.95 15.34
N ALA A 280 -28.13 4.84 14.46
CA ALA A 280 -27.66 5.93 13.64
C ALA A 280 -27.62 5.48 12.18
N HIS A 281 -27.99 6.40 11.27
CA HIS A 281 -27.91 6.16 9.85
C HIS A 281 -26.64 6.76 9.27
N CYS A 282 -26.08 6.11 8.26
CA CYS A 282 -24.95 6.66 7.52
C CYS A 282 -25.38 7.90 6.72
N THR A 283 -24.59 8.96 6.78
CA THR A 283 -24.84 10.22 6.05
C THR A 283 -24.05 10.33 4.76
N ASN A 284 -23.22 9.34 4.42
CA ASN A 284 -22.48 9.34 3.16
C ASN A 284 -23.40 9.02 1.97
N PRO A 285 -23.19 9.66 0.81
CA PRO A 285 -23.89 9.29 -0.42
C PRO A 285 -23.68 7.81 -0.75
N GLY A 286 -24.74 7.12 -1.13
CA GLY A 286 -24.66 5.71 -1.54
C GLY A 286 -24.70 4.68 -0.39
N CYS A 287 -24.86 5.13 0.86
CA CYS A 287 -25.30 4.29 1.94
C CYS A 287 -26.84 4.24 1.95
#